data_daecd97192b5ebeae9cb5f05faa84a8f
#
_entry.id   daecd97192b5ebeae9cb5f05faa84a8f
#
_cell.length_a   1.000
_cell.length_b   1.000
_cell.length_c   1.000
_cell.angle_alpha   90.00
_cell.angle_beta   90.00
_cell.angle_gamma   90.00
#
_symmetry.space_group_name_H-M   'P 1'
#
loop_
_entity.id
_entity.type
_entity.pdbx_description
1 polymer ?
#
loop_
_entity_poly.entity_id
_entity_poly.type
_entity_poly.pdbx_seq_one_letter_code
_entity_poly.pdbx_strand_id
1 'polypeptide(L)'
;EYTLPKAIKEGYLSPIKAVTIPLTLDLSGVATQAGDFKASDIDTALDPYLYQIAEEMKKYCKNRKTVVFLPLVKTSQKFRDILNEKGFKAAEVNGNSEDRAEILQDFENDKYNVLCNSMLLTEGWDCPSVDCVVVLRPTKVRGLYCQMVGRGTRLAPNKTELLLLDFLWRTERHELCRPAHLICDNEEVAQKMTENLSEQAGCPIDIEEAEEKASEDVVAQREEALANQLAEMRTRKRKLVDPLQYEMSIQAQDLAGYVPAFGWECSPPTDKQKAKLEKLGIFPDEIQSAGKAKLILDRLEKRRIEGLTTPKQIRMLESRGFQHVGKWQFDEASALISRIAANGWRTPKNINPKTYVPQSEVNTVGLT
;
A
#
# COMPACT_ATOMS: atom_id res chain seq x y z
N GLU A 1 7.50 5.23 26.47
CA GLU A 1 6.66 4.03 26.45
C GLU A 1 7.54 2.82 26.17
N TYR A 2 7.35 1.72 26.91
CA TYR A 2 8.18 0.52 26.78
C TYR A 2 7.47 -0.47 25.85
N THR A 3 7.91 -0.57 24.59
CA THR A 3 7.25 -1.36 23.55
C THR A 3 7.70 -2.82 23.59
N LEU A 4 6.89 -3.74 23.05
CA LEU A 4 7.20 -5.17 22.96
C LEU A 4 8.52 -5.44 22.22
N PRO A 5 8.80 -4.84 21.03
CA PRO A 5 10.09 -5.02 20.35
C PRO A 5 11.27 -4.61 21.23
N LYS A 6 11.17 -3.47 21.90
CA LYS A 6 12.23 -3.01 22.79
C LYS A 6 12.50 -3.99 23.93
N ALA A 7 11.45 -4.57 24.51
CA ALA A 7 11.58 -5.56 25.58
C ALA A 7 12.21 -6.88 25.12
N ILE A 8 11.93 -7.31 23.88
CA ILE A 8 12.56 -8.48 23.27
C ILE A 8 14.04 -8.20 23.01
N LYS A 9 14.35 -7.10 22.33
CA LYS A 9 15.72 -6.70 21.99
C LYS A 9 16.62 -6.48 23.21
N GLU A 10 16.07 -6.00 24.29
CA GLU A 10 16.80 -5.83 25.58
C GLU A 10 16.85 -7.13 26.40
N GLY A 11 16.25 -8.24 25.92
CA GLY A 11 16.30 -9.55 26.57
C GLY A 11 15.40 -9.71 27.79
N TYR A 12 14.39 -8.85 27.97
CA TYR A 12 13.38 -9.00 29.03
C TYR A 12 12.24 -9.93 28.64
N LEU A 13 12.05 -10.17 27.34
CA LEU A 13 11.05 -11.07 26.81
C LEU A 13 11.69 -12.02 25.79
N SER A 14 11.07 -13.19 25.59
CA SER A 14 11.50 -14.18 24.59
C SER A 14 11.26 -13.66 23.16
N PRO A 15 12.17 -13.91 22.22
CA PRO A 15 11.92 -13.71 20.80
C PRO A 15 10.64 -14.42 20.34
N ILE A 16 9.96 -13.89 19.36
CA ILE A 16 8.74 -14.47 18.82
C ILE A 16 8.99 -14.95 17.40
N LYS A 17 8.74 -16.23 17.14
CA LYS A 17 8.65 -16.77 15.80
C LYS A 17 7.21 -17.01 15.42
N ALA A 18 6.76 -16.42 14.34
CA ALA A 18 5.43 -16.66 13.78
C ALA A 18 5.49 -17.75 12.72
N VAL A 19 4.50 -18.64 12.75
CA VAL A 19 4.25 -19.63 11.69
C VAL A 19 2.86 -19.36 11.15
N THR A 20 2.78 -18.94 9.90
CA THR A 20 1.50 -18.85 9.18
C THR A 20 1.13 -20.26 8.70
N ILE A 21 0.05 -20.82 9.24
CA ILE A 21 -0.43 -22.15 8.86
C ILE A 21 -1.21 -22.04 7.53
N PRO A 22 -0.90 -22.88 6.51
CA PRO A 22 -1.54 -22.81 5.20
C PRO A 22 -2.98 -23.40 5.23
N LEU A 23 -3.78 -23.00 6.20
CA LEU A 23 -5.18 -23.34 6.37
C LEU A 23 -6.00 -22.06 6.40
N THR A 24 -6.83 -21.87 5.36
CA THR A 24 -7.67 -20.68 5.25
C THR A 24 -8.97 -20.88 6.02
N LEU A 25 -9.19 -20.02 7.02
CA LEU A 25 -10.40 -19.97 7.83
C LEU A 25 -11.29 -18.82 7.34
N ASP A 26 -12.52 -19.13 6.94
CA ASP A 26 -13.43 -18.12 6.36
C ASP A 26 -14.23 -17.40 7.46
N LEU A 27 -14.03 -16.11 7.59
CA LEU A 27 -14.73 -15.21 8.51
C LEU A 27 -15.64 -14.20 7.79
N SER A 28 -15.89 -14.34 6.50
CA SER A 28 -16.68 -13.37 5.72
C SER A 28 -18.10 -13.17 6.24
N GLY A 29 -18.71 -14.21 6.83
CA GLY A 29 -20.03 -14.16 7.46
C GLY A 29 -20.07 -13.71 8.93
N VAL A 30 -18.93 -13.38 9.54
CA VAL A 30 -18.85 -13.04 10.97
C VAL A 30 -19.21 -11.59 11.22
N ALA A 31 -20.22 -11.34 12.05
CA ALA A 31 -20.67 -10.02 12.43
C ALA A 31 -19.70 -9.35 13.43
N THR A 32 -19.74 -8.00 13.46
CA THR A 32 -19.01 -7.19 14.45
C THR A 32 -19.94 -6.77 15.57
N GLN A 33 -19.49 -6.89 16.82
CA GLN A 33 -20.21 -6.48 18.02
C GLN A 33 -19.25 -5.75 18.97
N ALA A 34 -19.64 -4.57 19.44
CA ALA A 34 -18.83 -3.76 20.37
C ALA A 34 -17.36 -3.51 19.92
N GLY A 35 -17.14 -3.33 18.62
CA GLY A 35 -15.82 -3.03 18.06
C GLY A 35 -14.94 -4.26 17.77
N ASP A 36 -15.42 -5.48 18.06
CA ASP A 36 -14.71 -6.73 17.77
C ASP A 36 -15.63 -7.73 17.05
N PHE A 37 -15.12 -8.86 16.66
CA PHE A 37 -15.91 -9.95 16.08
C PHE A 37 -16.84 -10.56 17.13
N LYS A 38 -18.05 -10.94 16.70
CA LYS A 38 -19.02 -11.62 17.56
C LYS A 38 -18.59 -13.07 17.80
N ALA A 39 -18.32 -13.40 19.07
CA ALA A 39 -17.76 -14.69 19.46
C ALA A 39 -18.58 -15.92 19.01
N SER A 40 -19.93 -15.81 19.01
CA SER A 40 -20.80 -16.89 18.54
C SER A 40 -20.69 -17.19 17.05
N ASP A 41 -20.41 -16.16 16.27
CA ASP A 41 -20.29 -16.29 14.81
C ASP A 41 -18.91 -16.83 14.44
N ILE A 42 -17.85 -16.42 15.18
CA ILE A 42 -16.51 -17.04 15.08
C ILE A 42 -16.60 -18.53 15.42
N ASP A 43 -17.30 -18.88 16.50
CA ASP A 43 -17.51 -20.28 16.91
C ASP A 43 -18.09 -21.14 15.79
N THR A 44 -19.14 -20.63 15.13
CA THR A 44 -19.79 -21.31 14.01
C THR A 44 -18.85 -21.45 12.81
N ALA A 45 -18.08 -20.38 12.49
CA ALA A 45 -17.13 -20.38 11.37
C ALA A 45 -15.93 -21.32 11.62
N LEU A 46 -15.48 -21.44 12.87
CA LEU A 46 -14.32 -22.22 13.27
C LEU A 46 -14.62 -23.72 13.39
N ASP A 47 -15.84 -24.09 13.78
CA ASP A 47 -16.23 -25.45 14.12
C ASP A 47 -15.88 -26.51 13.06
N PRO A 48 -16.07 -26.30 11.75
CA PRO A 48 -15.71 -27.26 10.71
C PRO A 48 -14.20 -27.55 10.59
N TYR A 49 -13.35 -26.63 11.06
CA TYR A 49 -11.91 -26.69 10.90
C TYR A 49 -11.15 -27.26 12.11
N LEU A 50 -11.81 -27.49 13.24
CA LEU A 50 -11.15 -27.87 14.50
C LEU A 50 -10.27 -29.12 14.36
N TYR A 51 -10.72 -30.14 13.63
CA TYR A 51 -9.91 -31.34 13.38
C TYR A 51 -8.67 -31.05 12.52
N GLN A 52 -8.80 -30.21 11.51
CA GLN A 52 -7.67 -29.82 10.65
C GLN A 52 -6.66 -28.99 11.43
N ILE A 53 -7.14 -28.06 12.26
CA ILE A 53 -6.29 -27.24 13.15
C ILE A 53 -5.50 -28.14 14.10
N ALA A 54 -6.14 -29.14 14.71
CA ALA A 54 -5.47 -30.08 15.59
C ALA A 54 -4.39 -30.92 14.87
N GLU A 55 -4.62 -31.30 13.61
CA GLU A 55 -3.60 -31.97 12.79
C GLU A 55 -2.42 -31.06 12.45
N GLU A 56 -2.67 -29.78 12.13
CA GLU A 56 -1.59 -28.82 11.90
C GLU A 56 -0.79 -28.57 13.18
N MET A 57 -1.45 -28.45 14.34
CA MET A 57 -0.78 -28.31 15.63
C MET A 57 0.17 -29.46 15.95
N LYS A 58 -0.10 -30.70 15.50
CA LYS A 58 0.83 -31.83 15.68
C LYS A 58 2.20 -31.58 15.12
N LYS A 59 2.30 -30.85 14.03
CA LYS A 59 3.57 -30.57 13.37
C LYS A 59 4.47 -29.64 14.20
N TYR A 60 3.85 -28.69 14.90
CA TYR A 60 4.57 -27.60 15.56
C TYR A 60 4.53 -27.67 17.10
N CYS A 61 3.42 -28.19 17.70
CA CYS A 61 3.14 -28.06 19.13
C CYS A 61 3.31 -29.38 19.91
N LYS A 62 3.63 -30.53 19.27
CA LYS A 62 3.63 -31.84 19.94
C LYS A 62 4.45 -31.90 21.23
N ASN A 63 5.57 -31.23 21.25
CA ASN A 63 6.52 -31.21 22.38
C ASN A 63 6.62 -29.82 23.03
N ARG A 64 5.66 -28.94 22.80
CA ARG A 64 5.64 -27.57 23.32
C ARG A 64 4.55 -27.40 24.38
N LYS A 65 4.83 -26.55 25.34
CA LYS A 65 3.83 -26.11 26.32
C LYS A 65 2.96 -25.01 25.71
N THR A 66 1.77 -25.40 25.28
CA THR A 66 0.93 -24.62 24.37
C THR A 66 -0.30 -24.04 25.09
N VAL A 67 -0.61 -22.78 24.86
CA VAL A 67 -1.90 -22.17 25.22
C VAL A 67 -2.70 -21.87 23.96
N VAL A 68 -3.96 -22.26 23.95
CA VAL A 68 -4.90 -22.05 22.83
C VAL A 68 -6.03 -21.12 23.29
N PHE A 69 -6.18 -19.99 22.61
CA PHE A 69 -7.27 -19.04 22.85
C PHE A 69 -8.42 -19.30 21.87
N LEU A 70 -9.62 -19.59 22.43
CA LEU A 70 -10.82 -19.92 21.66
C LEU A 70 -11.97 -18.93 21.93
N PRO A 71 -12.96 -18.80 21.03
CA PRO A 71 -14.02 -17.80 21.16
C PRO A 71 -15.01 -18.09 22.29
N LEU A 72 -15.35 -19.35 22.53
CA LEU A 72 -16.37 -19.76 23.52
C LEU A 72 -15.91 -20.97 24.33
N VAL A 73 -16.48 -21.12 25.55
CA VAL A 73 -16.22 -22.27 26.43
C VAL A 73 -16.55 -23.59 25.76
N LYS A 74 -17.71 -23.73 25.09
CA LYS A 74 -18.09 -24.96 24.40
C LYS A 74 -17.11 -25.37 23.32
N THR A 75 -16.55 -24.41 22.55
CA THR A 75 -15.53 -24.67 21.53
C THR A 75 -14.22 -25.09 22.18
N SER A 76 -13.86 -24.45 23.30
CA SER A 76 -12.68 -24.75 24.09
C SER A 76 -12.73 -26.20 24.59
N GLN A 77 -13.86 -26.62 25.15
CA GLN A 77 -14.10 -28.00 25.60
C GLN A 77 -14.06 -29.02 24.44
N LYS A 78 -14.77 -28.75 23.35
CA LYS A 78 -14.76 -29.59 22.15
C LYS A 78 -13.34 -29.73 21.57
N PHE A 79 -12.61 -28.63 21.49
CA PHE A 79 -11.25 -28.63 20.95
C PHE A 79 -10.27 -29.39 21.83
N ARG A 80 -10.37 -29.27 23.16
CA ARG A 80 -9.63 -30.10 24.13
C ARG A 80 -9.85 -31.61 23.83
N ASP A 81 -11.08 -32.02 23.61
CA ASP A 81 -11.40 -33.43 23.36
C ASP A 81 -10.78 -33.91 22.03
N ILE A 82 -10.90 -33.12 20.98
CA ILE A 82 -10.24 -33.35 19.69
C ILE A 82 -8.72 -33.48 19.84
N LEU A 83 -8.09 -32.55 20.59
CA LEU A 83 -6.65 -32.61 20.84
C LEU A 83 -6.23 -33.89 21.57
N ASN A 84 -7.00 -34.31 22.55
CA ASN A 84 -6.76 -35.60 23.27
C ASN A 84 -6.91 -36.80 22.35
N GLU A 85 -7.91 -36.83 21.46
CA GLU A 85 -8.05 -37.85 20.41
C GLU A 85 -6.84 -37.88 19.46
N LYS A 86 -6.23 -36.72 19.22
CA LYS A 86 -5.03 -36.58 18.39
C LYS A 86 -3.72 -36.87 19.11
N GLY A 87 -3.80 -37.24 20.40
CA GLY A 87 -2.66 -37.67 21.21
C GLY A 87 -1.90 -36.56 21.92
N PHE A 88 -2.51 -35.38 22.08
CA PHE A 88 -2.06 -34.39 23.02
C PHE A 88 -2.51 -34.74 24.46
N LYS A 89 -1.89 -34.07 25.45
CA LYS A 89 -2.39 -34.06 26.82
C LYS A 89 -3.03 -32.70 27.07
N ALA A 90 -4.27 -32.54 26.60
CA ALA A 90 -4.95 -31.24 26.65
C ALA A 90 -5.91 -31.14 27.84
N ALA A 91 -5.86 -30.01 28.52
CA ALA A 91 -6.86 -29.61 29.51
C ALA A 91 -7.63 -28.37 29.04
N GLU A 92 -8.77 -28.08 29.66
CA GLU A 92 -9.54 -26.86 29.40
C GLU A 92 -9.81 -26.14 30.73
N VAL A 93 -9.75 -24.82 30.71
CA VAL A 93 -10.04 -23.97 31.84
C VAL A 93 -10.93 -22.81 31.43
N ASN A 94 -11.95 -22.53 32.23
CA ASN A 94 -12.86 -21.42 32.03
C ASN A 94 -13.27 -20.78 33.39
N GLY A 95 -14.07 -19.69 33.34
CA GLY A 95 -14.48 -18.96 34.55
C GLY A 95 -15.33 -19.77 35.54
N ASN A 96 -15.95 -20.86 35.08
CA ASN A 96 -16.82 -21.72 35.90
C ASN A 96 -16.12 -23.04 36.31
N SER A 97 -14.83 -23.21 35.99
CA SER A 97 -14.08 -24.41 36.40
C SER A 97 -13.89 -24.42 37.91
N GLU A 98 -14.44 -25.39 38.62
CA GLU A 98 -14.27 -25.53 40.08
C GLU A 98 -12.85 -25.96 40.44
N ASP A 99 -12.19 -26.76 39.60
CA ASP A 99 -10.83 -27.31 39.73
C ASP A 99 -9.79 -26.44 39.03
N ARG A 100 -10.11 -25.15 38.79
CA ARG A 100 -9.24 -24.22 38.05
C ARG A 100 -7.81 -24.21 38.56
N ALA A 101 -7.62 -24.11 39.88
CA ALA A 101 -6.29 -24.05 40.50
C ALA A 101 -5.50 -25.34 40.27
N GLU A 102 -6.15 -26.49 40.35
CA GLU A 102 -5.55 -27.81 40.13
C GLU A 102 -5.13 -27.95 38.67
N ILE A 103 -6.05 -27.65 37.70
CA ILE A 103 -5.76 -27.71 36.26
C ILE A 103 -4.55 -26.83 35.88
N LEU A 104 -4.48 -25.60 36.39
CA LEU A 104 -3.37 -24.69 36.12
C LEU A 104 -2.05 -25.21 36.71
N GLN A 105 -2.08 -25.73 37.96
CA GLN A 105 -0.92 -26.32 38.58
C GLN A 105 -0.46 -27.59 37.86
N ASP A 106 -1.37 -28.44 37.42
CA ASP A 106 -1.09 -29.64 36.63
C ASP A 106 -0.48 -29.29 35.27
N PHE A 107 -0.91 -28.18 34.63
CA PHE A 107 -0.31 -27.68 33.42
C PHE A 107 1.11 -27.12 33.67
N GLU A 108 1.33 -26.38 34.76
CA GLU A 108 2.66 -25.92 35.18
C GLU A 108 3.62 -27.08 35.43
N ASN A 109 3.12 -28.19 35.99
CA ASN A 109 3.87 -29.41 36.29
C ASN A 109 3.99 -30.40 35.13
N ASP A 110 3.68 -30.01 33.88
CA ASP A 110 3.81 -30.82 32.67
C ASP A 110 2.90 -32.07 32.59
N LYS A 111 1.87 -32.15 33.44
CA LYS A 111 0.84 -33.17 33.32
C LYS A 111 0.02 -32.98 32.05
N TYR A 112 -0.23 -31.76 31.68
CA TYR A 112 -0.80 -31.34 30.39
C TYR A 112 0.23 -30.53 29.59
N ASN A 113 0.24 -30.73 28.25
CA ASN A 113 1.07 -29.95 27.36
C ASN A 113 0.28 -28.91 26.54
N VAL A 114 -1.06 -29.00 26.54
CA VAL A 114 -1.94 -28.01 25.89
C VAL A 114 -3.01 -27.55 26.88
N LEU A 115 -3.18 -26.23 26.99
CA LEU A 115 -4.22 -25.61 27.78
C LEU A 115 -5.16 -24.80 26.87
N CYS A 116 -6.40 -25.27 26.72
CA CYS A 116 -7.45 -24.58 26.01
C CYS A 116 -8.18 -23.62 26.93
N ASN A 117 -8.48 -22.42 26.47
CA ASN A 117 -9.27 -21.46 27.25
C ASN A 117 -10.09 -20.51 26.38
N SER A 118 -11.18 -19.99 26.96
CA SER A 118 -11.95 -18.91 26.36
C SER A 118 -11.87 -17.68 27.25
N MET A 119 -11.00 -16.73 26.92
CA MET A 119 -10.81 -15.42 27.57
C MET A 119 -10.23 -15.41 29.00
N LEU A 120 -10.22 -16.52 29.71
CA LEU A 120 -9.85 -16.53 31.13
C LEU A 120 -8.38 -16.17 31.38
N LEU A 121 -7.49 -16.66 30.50
CA LEU A 121 -6.04 -16.54 30.69
C LEU A 121 -5.48 -15.23 30.11
N THR A 122 -6.31 -14.30 29.69
CA THR A 122 -5.86 -12.98 29.20
C THR A 122 -5.35 -12.09 30.34
N GLU A 123 -5.83 -12.30 31.58
CA GLU A 123 -5.42 -11.51 32.76
C GLU A 123 -5.12 -12.42 33.97
N GLY A 124 -4.18 -11.99 34.83
CA GLY A 124 -3.94 -12.53 36.15
C GLY A 124 -3.28 -13.90 36.25
N TRP A 125 -3.06 -14.64 35.17
CA TRP A 125 -2.34 -15.92 35.17
C TRP A 125 -0.94 -15.77 34.57
N ASP A 126 0.02 -16.46 35.17
CA ASP A 126 1.43 -16.44 34.75
C ASP A 126 2.03 -17.84 34.72
N CYS A 127 2.48 -18.27 33.55
CA CYS A 127 3.24 -19.49 33.35
C CYS A 127 4.38 -19.23 32.35
N PRO A 128 5.56 -18.85 32.84
CA PRO A 128 6.69 -18.46 31.98
C PRO A 128 7.16 -19.55 31.02
N SER A 129 6.93 -20.83 31.38
CA SER A 129 7.32 -22.00 30.57
C SER A 129 6.47 -22.21 29.31
N VAL A 130 5.39 -21.43 29.11
CA VAL A 130 4.63 -21.45 27.85
C VAL A 130 5.52 -21.00 26.69
N ASP A 131 5.74 -21.87 25.72
CA ASP A 131 6.61 -21.63 24.58
C ASP A 131 5.88 -21.70 23.22
N CYS A 132 4.55 -21.92 23.26
CA CYS A 132 3.69 -21.85 22.08
C CYS A 132 2.33 -21.21 22.41
N VAL A 133 1.89 -20.31 21.54
CA VAL A 133 0.56 -19.69 21.59
C VAL A 133 -0.17 -19.89 20.28
N VAL A 134 -1.43 -20.33 20.38
CA VAL A 134 -2.33 -20.55 19.24
C VAL A 134 -3.55 -19.64 19.42
N VAL A 135 -3.75 -18.71 18.49
CA VAL A 135 -4.86 -17.76 18.55
C VAL A 135 -5.97 -18.21 17.58
N LEU A 136 -6.96 -18.93 18.11
CA LEU A 136 -8.18 -19.32 17.39
C LEU A 136 -9.36 -18.37 17.69
N ARG A 137 -9.06 -17.25 18.32
CA ARG A 137 -9.96 -16.15 18.52
C ARG A 137 -9.45 -14.91 17.78
N PRO A 138 -9.76 -14.78 16.48
CA PRO A 138 -9.42 -13.57 15.75
C PRO A 138 -10.06 -12.35 16.41
N THR A 139 -9.35 -11.25 16.43
CA THR A 139 -9.77 -9.99 17.05
C THR A 139 -9.29 -8.79 16.25
N LYS A 140 -10.04 -7.69 16.34
CA LYS A 140 -9.67 -6.38 15.81
C LYS A 140 -8.98 -5.50 16.88
N VAL A 141 -8.98 -5.96 18.11
CA VAL A 141 -8.48 -5.21 19.26
C VAL A 141 -7.02 -5.57 19.53
N ARG A 142 -6.09 -4.69 19.09
CA ARG A 142 -4.62 -4.89 19.25
C ARG A 142 -4.25 -5.21 20.71
N GLY A 143 -4.83 -4.50 21.68
CA GLY A 143 -4.55 -4.74 23.10
C GLY A 143 -4.87 -6.17 23.55
N LEU A 144 -6.02 -6.71 23.12
CA LEU A 144 -6.41 -8.10 23.40
C LEU A 144 -5.47 -9.09 22.74
N TYR A 145 -5.11 -8.85 21.46
CA TYR A 145 -4.14 -9.68 20.75
C TYR A 145 -2.78 -9.73 21.46
N CYS A 146 -2.26 -8.56 21.84
CA CYS A 146 -1.01 -8.45 22.60
C CYS A 146 -1.10 -9.14 23.97
N GLN A 147 -2.23 -9.08 24.66
CA GLN A 147 -2.44 -9.80 25.93
C GLN A 147 -2.39 -11.32 25.74
N MET A 148 -3.06 -11.85 24.71
CA MET A 148 -3.04 -13.30 24.40
C MET A 148 -1.63 -13.78 24.08
N VAL A 149 -0.92 -13.12 23.18
CA VAL A 149 0.44 -13.51 22.79
C VAL A 149 1.44 -13.26 23.92
N GLY A 150 1.27 -12.19 24.66
CA GLY A 150 2.12 -11.81 25.80
C GLY A 150 2.20 -12.88 26.89
N ARG A 151 1.24 -13.81 26.99
CA ARG A 151 1.32 -14.96 27.92
C ARG A 151 2.51 -15.88 27.63
N GLY A 152 2.91 -15.95 26.35
CA GLY A 152 4.04 -16.78 25.93
C GLY A 152 5.37 -16.03 25.80
N THR A 153 5.44 -14.73 26.01
CA THR A 153 6.69 -13.98 25.81
C THR A 153 7.65 -13.98 27.00
N ARG A 154 7.23 -14.47 28.16
CA ARG A 154 8.07 -14.47 29.36
C ARG A 154 9.26 -15.41 29.25
N LEU A 155 10.36 -15.03 29.89
CA LEU A 155 11.57 -15.85 29.95
C LEU A 155 11.37 -17.03 30.89
N ALA A 156 11.85 -18.21 30.50
CA ALA A 156 11.91 -19.39 31.35
C ALA A 156 13.18 -20.19 31.07
N PRO A 157 13.69 -21.01 32.03
CA PRO A 157 14.77 -21.94 31.79
C PRO A 157 14.44 -22.86 30.59
N ASN A 158 15.41 -23.07 29.72
CA ASN A 158 15.30 -23.93 28.50
C ASN A 158 14.32 -23.43 27.43
N LYS A 159 13.73 -22.25 27.58
CA LYS A 159 12.90 -21.62 26.56
C LYS A 159 13.75 -20.62 25.76
N THR A 160 13.88 -20.86 24.45
CA THR A 160 14.67 -20.02 23.55
C THR A 160 13.82 -18.99 22.81
N GLU A 161 12.55 -19.31 22.59
CA GLU A 161 11.63 -18.51 21.77
C GLU A 161 10.17 -18.81 22.15
N LEU A 162 9.27 -17.92 21.77
CA LEU A 162 7.85 -18.18 21.69
C LEU A 162 7.48 -18.54 20.25
N LEU A 163 6.81 -19.66 20.03
CA LEU A 163 6.20 -19.98 18.76
C LEU A 163 4.75 -19.47 18.74
N LEU A 164 4.43 -18.62 17.79
CA LEU A 164 3.08 -18.10 17.56
C LEU A 164 2.49 -18.75 16.29
N LEU A 165 1.43 -19.55 16.43
CA LEU A 165 0.70 -20.09 15.30
C LEU A 165 -0.39 -19.09 14.87
N ASP A 166 -0.26 -18.61 13.65
CA ASP A 166 -1.26 -17.78 12.97
C ASP A 166 -1.88 -18.58 11.81
N PHE A 167 -3.14 -18.27 11.48
CA PHE A 167 -3.88 -18.94 10.42
C PHE A 167 -4.21 -17.97 9.29
N LEU A 168 -4.44 -18.48 8.09
CA LEU A 168 -4.90 -17.68 6.96
C LEU A 168 -6.39 -17.37 7.13
N TRP A 169 -6.68 -16.26 7.79
CA TRP A 169 -8.06 -15.80 7.98
C TRP A 169 -8.56 -15.07 6.73
N ARG A 170 -9.62 -15.56 6.12
CA ARG A 170 -10.34 -14.88 5.07
C ARG A 170 -11.41 -13.99 5.69
N THR A 171 -11.31 -12.68 5.49
CA THR A 171 -12.27 -11.70 5.96
C THR A 171 -12.50 -10.64 4.88
N GLU A 172 -13.71 -10.10 4.78
CA GLU A 172 -14.03 -8.98 3.89
C GLU A 172 -13.43 -7.64 4.38
N ARG A 173 -12.99 -7.60 5.63
CA ARG A 173 -12.47 -6.40 6.29
C ARG A 173 -11.04 -6.65 6.74
N HIS A 174 -10.12 -5.78 6.30
CA HIS A 174 -8.67 -5.84 6.60
C HIS A 174 -8.29 -5.43 8.04
N GLU A 175 -9.22 -5.46 9.00
CA GLU A 175 -9.04 -4.94 10.37
C GLU A 175 -8.64 -6.01 11.39
N LEU A 176 -8.16 -7.16 10.94
CA LEU A 176 -7.79 -8.27 11.82
C LEU A 176 -6.35 -8.10 12.35
N CYS A 177 -6.16 -8.26 13.67
CA CYS A 177 -4.83 -8.32 14.25
C CYS A 177 -4.08 -9.58 13.80
N ARG A 178 -2.85 -9.40 13.37
CA ARG A 178 -1.90 -10.39 12.86
C ARG A 178 -0.58 -10.29 13.62
N PRO A 179 0.36 -11.24 13.48
CA PRO A 179 1.67 -11.15 14.08
C PRO A 179 2.39 -9.82 13.85
N ALA A 180 2.25 -9.22 12.67
CA ALA A 180 2.79 -7.92 12.34
C ALA A 180 2.34 -6.80 13.31
N HIS A 181 1.09 -6.84 13.78
CA HIS A 181 0.55 -5.83 14.71
C HIS A 181 1.12 -5.90 16.12
N LEU A 182 1.93 -6.91 16.43
CA LEU A 182 2.66 -6.97 17.71
C LEU A 182 3.80 -5.94 17.74
N ILE A 183 4.46 -5.70 16.60
CA ILE A 183 5.69 -4.91 16.54
C ILE A 183 5.61 -3.72 15.59
N CYS A 184 4.85 -3.79 14.50
CA CYS A 184 4.73 -2.67 13.56
C CYS A 184 3.80 -1.58 14.09
N ASP A 185 4.26 -0.34 14.02
CA ASP A 185 3.45 0.86 14.29
C ASP A 185 2.93 1.50 12.98
N ASN A 186 3.53 1.15 11.84
CA ASN A 186 3.14 1.61 10.51
C ASN A 186 2.28 0.55 9.82
N GLU A 187 1.07 0.92 9.39
CA GLU A 187 0.10 0.02 8.77
C GLU A 187 0.60 -0.55 7.43
N GLU A 188 1.33 0.23 6.62
CA GLU A 188 1.88 -0.26 5.35
C GLU A 188 2.95 -1.35 5.58
N VAL A 189 3.80 -1.16 6.60
CA VAL A 189 4.80 -2.16 6.98
C VAL A 189 4.12 -3.40 7.54
N ALA A 190 3.09 -3.25 8.38
CA ALA A 190 2.32 -4.36 8.93
C ALA A 190 1.63 -5.18 7.83
N GLN A 191 1.05 -4.52 6.83
CA GLN A 191 0.45 -5.18 5.69
C GLN A 191 1.50 -5.94 4.87
N LYS A 192 2.63 -5.30 4.54
CA LYS A 192 3.72 -5.93 3.79
C LYS A 192 4.33 -7.11 4.53
N MET A 193 4.55 -6.98 5.84
CA MET A 193 5.01 -8.09 6.68
C MET A 193 4.00 -9.25 6.67
N THR A 194 2.71 -8.97 6.77
CA THR A 194 1.66 -10.00 6.71
C THR A 194 1.65 -10.74 5.36
N GLU A 195 1.84 -10.03 4.25
CA GLU A 195 1.99 -10.62 2.92
C GLU A 195 3.20 -11.53 2.86
N ASN A 196 4.38 -11.04 3.29
CA ASN A 196 5.63 -11.80 3.30
C ASN A 196 5.56 -13.07 4.16
N LEU A 197 4.92 -12.99 5.35
CA LEU A 197 4.68 -14.15 6.21
C LEU A 197 3.73 -15.17 5.56
N SER A 198 2.71 -14.71 4.83
CA SER A 198 1.76 -15.58 4.14
C SER A 198 2.40 -16.30 2.95
N GLU A 199 3.30 -15.66 2.22
CA GLU A 199 4.07 -16.27 1.12
C GLU A 199 5.00 -17.38 1.62
N GLN A 200 5.49 -17.29 2.85
CA GLN A 200 6.37 -18.26 3.50
C GLN A 200 5.62 -19.17 4.49
N ALA A 201 4.33 -19.43 4.23
CA ALA A 201 3.51 -20.26 5.10
C ALA A 201 4.15 -21.62 5.40
N GLY A 202 4.03 -22.06 6.65
CA GLY A 202 4.60 -23.32 7.14
C GLY A 202 6.03 -23.21 7.70
N CYS A 203 6.73 -22.06 7.52
CA CYS A 203 8.04 -21.85 8.08
C CYS A 203 7.98 -20.93 9.32
N PRO A 204 8.68 -21.28 10.42
CA PRO A 204 8.86 -20.36 11.55
C PRO A 204 9.75 -19.18 11.13
N ILE A 205 9.26 -17.96 11.27
CA ILE A 205 9.97 -16.73 10.90
C ILE A 205 10.03 -15.82 12.12
N ASP A 206 11.20 -15.27 12.40
CA ASP A 206 11.38 -14.27 13.44
C ASP A 206 10.63 -12.99 13.06
N ILE A 207 9.82 -12.46 13.98
CA ILE A 207 8.98 -11.30 13.67
C ILE A 207 9.79 -10.00 13.57
N GLU A 208 10.93 -9.87 14.25
CA GLU A 208 11.81 -8.70 14.14
C GLU A 208 12.50 -8.68 12.77
N GLU A 209 13.04 -9.82 12.33
CA GLU A 209 13.62 -9.96 10.98
C GLU A 209 12.57 -9.73 9.87
N ALA A 210 11.34 -10.20 10.09
CA ALA A 210 10.24 -10.00 9.15
C ALA A 210 9.82 -8.53 9.05
N GLU A 211 9.84 -7.78 10.15
CA GLU A 211 9.54 -6.35 10.19
C GLU A 211 10.62 -5.53 9.49
N GLU A 212 11.90 -5.80 9.77
CA GLU A 212 13.03 -5.13 9.11
C GLU A 212 12.93 -5.31 7.60
N LYS A 213 12.74 -6.53 7.12
CA LYS A 213 12.57 -6.83 5.69
C LYS A 213 11.35 -6.13 5.08
N ALA A 214 10.21 -6.13 5.77
CA ALA A 214 9.01 -5.45 5.28
C ALA A 214 9.20 -3.94 5.21
N SER A 215 9.95 -3.34 6.14
CA SER A 215 10.30 -1.93 6.13
C SER A 215 11.18 -1.59 4.92
N GLU A 216 12.19 -2.40 4.60
CA GLU A 216 13.04 -2.25 3.41
C GLU A 216 12.21 -2.37 2.12
N ASP A 217 11.32 -3.37 2.04
CA ASP A 217 10.44 -3.59 0.88
C ASP A 217 9.52 -2.38 0.62
N VAL A 218 8.93 -1.79 1.67
CA VAL A 218 8.07 -0.59 1.56
C VAL A 218 8.86 0.61 1.07
N VAL A 219 10.09 0.82 1.57
CA VAL A 219 10.96 1.91 1.11
C VAL A 219 11.30 1.71 -0.37
N ALA A 220 11.71 0.51 -0.78
CA ALA A 220 12.04 0.22 -2.16
C ALA A 220 10.84 0.43 -3.11
N GLN A 221 9.65 0.00 -2.73
CA GLN A 221 8.43 0.23 -3.50
C GLN A 221 8.09 1.72 -3.66
N ARG A 222 8.28 2.52 -2.61
CA ARG A 222 8.07 3.98 -2.69
C ARG A 222 9.08 4.66 -3.60
N GLU A 223 10.35 4.26 -3.54
CA GLU A 223 11.40 4.78 -4.41
C GLU A 223 11.12 4.44 -5.88
N GLU A 224 10.72 3.21 -6.17
CA GLU A 224 10.34 2.78 -7.53
C GLU A 224 9.12 3.55 -8.05
N ALA A 225 8.07 3.69 -7.23
CA ALA A 225 6.89 4.47 -7.60
C ALA A 225 7.24 5.93 -7.92
N LEU A 226 8.11 6.56 -7.10
CA LEU A 226 8.59 7.91 -7.34
C LEU A 226 9.42 8.01 -8.62
N ALA A 227 10.32 7.05 -8.86
CA ALA A 227 11.13 7.01 -10.09
C ALA A 227 10.26 6.89 -11.34
N ASN A 228 9.22 6.05 -11.29
CA ASN A 228 8.24 5.89 -12.38
C ASN A 228 7.46 7.18 -12.63
N GLN A 229 6.98 7.86 -11.58
CA GLN A 229 6.30 9.15 -11.71
C GLN A 229 7.21 10.21 -12.34
N LEU A 230 8.47 10.29 -11.91
CA LEU A 230 9.45 11.21 -12.49
C LEU A 230 9.74 10.90 -13.96
N ALA A 231 9.81 9.62 -14.34
CA ALA A 231 9.99 9.20 -15.74
C ALA A 231 8.80 9.58 -16.61
N GLU A 232 7.57 9.38 -16.11
CA GLU A 232 6.34 9.80 -16.79
C GLU A 232 6.30 11.32 -16.98
N MET A 233 6.59 12.10 -15.92
CA MET A 233 6.64 13.56 -16.01
C MET A 233 7.66 14.03 -17.05
N ARG A 234 8.87 13.45 -17.09
CA ARG A 234 9.88 13.74 -18.10
C ARG A 234 9.41 13.41 -19.51
N THR A 235 8.69 12.30 -19.68
CA THR A 235 8.14 11.88 -20.96
C THR A 235 7.03 12.82 -21.43
N ARG A 236 6.14 13.25 -20.52
CA ARG A 236 5.10 14.26 -20.78
C ARG A 236 5.74 15.60 -21.18
N LYS A 237 6.71 16.09 -20.42
CA LYS A 237 7.43 17.33 -20.73
C LYS A 237 8.09 17.30 -22.11
N ARG A 238 8.63 16.16 -22.54
CA ARG A 238 9.22 16.01 -23.90
C ARG A 238 8.20 16.09 -25.03
N LYS A 239 6.93 15.76 -24.77
CA LYS A 239 5.85 15.74 -25.79
C LYS A 239 5.06 17.04 -25.87
N LEU A 240 5.11 17.86 -24.85
CA LEU A 240 4.33 19.10 -24.71
C LEU A 240 5.21 20.32 -24.89
N VAL A 241 4.60 21.43 -25.21
CA VAL A 241 5.27 22.73 -25.33
C VAL A 241 5.26 23.43 -23.98
N ASP A 242 6.39 23.95 -23.59
CA ASP A 242 6.52 24.81 -22.41
C ASP A 242 5.66 26.08 -22.59
N PRO A 243 4.84 26.49 -21.60
CA PRO A 243 4.00 27.68 -21.70
C PRO A 243 4.76 28.94 -22.07
N LEU A 244 5.94 29.18 -21.48
CA LEU A 244 6.76 30.33 -21.77
C LEU A 244 7.29 30.32 -23.21
N GLN A 245 7.75 29.15 -23.70
CA GLN A 245 8.17 28.99 -25.08
C GLN A 245 7.02 29.32 -26.05
N TYR A 246 5.80 28.84 -25.72
CA TYR A 246 4.61 29.11 -26.50
C TYR A 246 4.30 30.63 -26.55
N GLU A 247 4.29 31.28 -25.37
CA GLU A 247 4.07 32.73 -25.26
C GLU A 247 5.05 33.54 -26.10
N MET A 248 6.33 33.16 -26.06
CA MET A 248 7.39 33.79 -26.86
C MET A 248 7.18 33.55 -28.36
N SER A 249 6.84 32.34 -28.78
CA SER A 249 6.65 31.99 -30.19
C SER A 249 5.49 32.73 -30.84
N ILE A 250 4.40 32.95 -30.09
CA ILE A 250 3.24 33.72 -30.57
C ILE A 250 3.34 35.21 -30.28
N GLN A 251 4.40 35.66 -29.64
CA GLN A 251 4.67 37.05 -29.24
C GLN A 251 3.53 37.71 -28.45
N ALA A 252 2.94 36.96 -27.51
CA ALA A 252 1.81 37.37 -26.69
C ALA A 252 2.30 38.10 -25.43
N GLN A 253 2.52 39.41 -25.51
CA GLN A 253 2.98 40.23 -24.37
C GLN A 253 2.00 40.26 -23.20
N ASP A 254 0.70 40.16 -23.47
CA ASP A 254 -0.38 40.06 -22.49
C ASP A 254 -0.35 38.76 -21.67
N LEU A 255 0.13 37.65 -22.25
CA LEU A 255 0.35 36.39 -21.54
C LEU A 255 1.60 36.43 -20.66
N ALA A 256 2.68 37.00 -21.18
CA ALA A 256 3.95 37.13 -20.46
C ALA A 256 3.83 38.06 -19.25
N GLY A 257 3.08 39.14 -19.38
CA GLY A 257 2.85 40.15 -18.35
C GLY A 257 1.61 39.93 -17.50
N TYR A 258 0.95 38.75 -17.59
CA TYR A 258 -0.28 38.50 -16.88
C TYR A 258 -0.11 38.46 -15.35
N VAL A 259 -0.89 39.30 -14.68
CA VAL A 259 -1.00 39.35 -13.21
C VAL A 259 -2.43 39.06 -12.82
N PRO A 260 -2.69 38.03 -11.99
CA PRO A 260 -4.04 37.72 -11.51
C PRO A 260 -4.63 38.90 -10.72
N ALA A 261 -5.88 39.29 -11.03
CA ALA A 261 -6.57 40.40 -10.36
C ALA A 261 -7.67 39.93 -9.41
N PHE A 262 -8.30 38.80 -9.72
CA PHE A 262 -9.41 38.26 -8.93
C PHE A 262 -9.00 37.02 -8.13
N GLY A 263 -9.66 36.77 -6.99
CA GLY A 263 -9.32 35.66 -6.09
C GLY A 263 -9.30 34.29 -6.77
N TRP A 264 -10.24 34.02 -7.69
CA TRP A 264 -10.29 32.76 -8.44
C TRP A 264 -9.13 32.62 -9.45
N GLU A 265 -8.59 33.73 -9.94
CA GLU A 265 -7.46 33.72 -10.86
C GLU A 265 -6.15 33.35 -10.18
N CYS A 266 -6.03 33.66 -8.88
CA CYS A 266 -4.86 33.31 -8.07
C CYS A 266 -4.81 31.83 -7.69
N SER A 267 -5.95 31.11 -7.79
CA SER A 267 -6.01 29.67 -7.48
C SER A 267 -5.21 28.85 -8.49
N PRO A 268 -4.69 27.68 -8.10
CA PRO A 268 -4.05 26.75 -9.05
C PRO A 268 -5.02 26.35 -10.19
N PRO A 269 -4.50 26.03 -11.37
CA PRO A 269 -5.33 25.53 -12.47
C PRO A 269 -6.11 24.29 -12.07
N THR A 270 -7.39 24.25 -12.45
CA THR A 270 -8.26 23.08 -12.21
C THR A 270 -7.81 21.89 -13.06
N ASP A 271 -8.13 20.66 -12.64
CA ASP A 271 -7.81 19.46 -13.39
C ASP A 271 -8.40 19.46 -14.81
N LYS A 272 -9.58 20.06 -14.99
CA LYS A 272 -10.21 20.25 -16.31
C LYS A 272 -9.38 21.20 -17.20
N GLN A 273 -8.85 22.28 -16.64
CA GLN A 273 -7.98 23.20 -17.37
C GLN A 273 -6.64 22.53 -17.73
N LYS A 274 -6.02 21.81 -16.80
CA LYS A 274 -4.78 21.05 -17.04
C LYS A 274 -4.98 20.00 -18.13
N ALA A 275 -6.02 19.20 -18.06
CA ALA A 275 -6.33 18.18 -19.08
C ALA A 275 -6.57 18.80 -20.47
N LYS A 276 -7.25 19.95 -20.54
CA LYS A 276 -7.50 20.65 -21.82
C LYS A 276 -6.22 21.24 -22.41
N LEU A 277 -5.36 21.85 -21.61
CA LEU A 277 -4.06 22.36 -22.01
C LEU A 277 -3.17 21.24 -22.57
N GLU A 278 -3.06 20.14 -21.84
CA GLU A 278 -2.29 18.95 -22.25
C GLU A 278 -2.77 18.38 -23.59
N LYS A 279 -4.09 18.23 -23.75
CA LYS A 279 -4.69 17.79 -25.02
C LYS A 279 -4.33 18.71 -26.18
N LEU A 280 -4.25 20.01 -25.93
CA LEU A 280 -3.88 21.02 -26.93
C LEU A 280 -2.35 21.16 -27.12
N GLY A 281 -1.55 20.45 -26.36
CA GLY A 281 -0.10 20.35 -26.51
C GLY A 281 0.72 21.30 -25.65
N ILE A 282 0.13 21.93 -24.63
CA ILE A 282 0.83 22.80 -23.67
C ILE A 282 1.08 22.02 -22.37
N PHE A 283 2.28 22.16 -21.79
CA PHE A 283 2.63 21.55 -20.51
C PHE A 283 1.98 22.32 -19.35
N PRO A 284 1.00 21.73 -18.62
CA PRO A 284 0.18 22.49 -17.69
C PRO A 284 0.83 22.75 -16.34
N ASP A 285 1.82 21.91 -15.92
CA ASP A 285 2.34 21.91 -14.56
C ASP A 285 3.21 23.15 -14.23
N GLU A 286 3.66 23.89 -15.26
CA GLU A 286 4.37 25.15 -15.11
C GLU A 286 3.45 26.38 -15.08
N ILE A 287 2.15 26.20 -15.20
CA ILE A 287 1.16 27.27 -15.11
C ILE A 287 0.66 27.39 -13.68
N GLN A 288 1.02 28.47 -13.01
CA GLN A 288 0.79 28.63 -11.57
C GLN A 288 -0.64 29.08 -11.21
N SER A 289 -1.38 29.69 -12.13
CA SER A 289 -2.69 30.27 -11.83
C SER A 289 -3.79 29.89 -12.81
N ALA A 290 -5.01 29.71 -12.28
CA ALA A 290 -6.21 29.38 -13.07
C ALA A 290 -6.56 30.49 -14.07
N GLY A 291 -6.28 31.74 -13.75
CA GLY A 291 -6.47 32.88 -14.64
C GLY A 291 -5.56 32.80 -15.86
N LYS A 292 -4.24 32.53 -15.66
CA LYS A 292 -3.28 32.35 -16.76
C LYS A 292 -3.64 31.13 -17.62
N ALA A 293 -4.04 30.02 -16.97
CA ALA A 293 -4.51 28.82 -17.67
C ALA A 293 -5.71 29.11 -18.59
N LYS A 294 -6.69 29.89 -18.11
CA LYS A 294 -7.84 30.32 -18.90
C LYS A 294 -7.41 31.17 -20.08
N LEU A 295 -6.57 32.17 -19.85
CA LEU A 295 -6.10 33.09 -20.90
C LEU A 295 -5.35 32.36 -22.02
N ILE A 296 -4.50 31.37 -21.69
CA ILE A 296 -3.84 30.53 -22.66
C ILE A 296 -4.86 29.70 -23.46
N LEU A 297 -5.86 29.11 -22.78
CA LEU A 297 -6.92 28.33 -23.45
C LEU A 297 -7.74 29.17 -24.41
N ASP A 298 -8.12 30.38 -24.00
CA ASP A 298 -8.86 31.35 -24.85
C ASP A 298 -8.02 31.76 -26.07
N ARG A 299 -6.71 31.97 -25.87
CA ARG A 299 -5.78 32.27 -26.95
C ARG A 299 -5.63 31.09 -27.93
N LEU A 300 -5.53 29.88 -27.45
CA LEU A 300 -5.46 28.68 -28.30
C LEU A 300 -6.72 28.51 -29.15
N GLU A 301 -7.89 28.76 -28.58
CA GLU A 301 -9.16 28.70 -29.32
C GLU A 301 -9.26 29.80 -30.39
N LYS A 302 -8.92 31.04 -30.05
CA LYS A 302 -8.87 32.16 -31.01
C LYS A 302 -7.95 31.83 -32.18
N ARG A 303 -6.74 31.36 -31.90
CA ARG A 303 -5.74 31.01 -32.94
C ARG A 303 -6.21 29.86 -33.83
N ARG A 304 -6.97 28.89 -33.27
CA ARG A 304 -7.57 27.80 -34.00
C ARG A 304 -8.60 28.33 -35.02
N ILE A 305 -9.42 29.31 -34.60
CA ILE A 305 -10.41 29.93 -35.47
C ILE A 305 -9.73 30.75 -36.61
N GLU A 306 -8.62 31.43 -36.28
CA GLU A 306 -7.80 32.20 -37.22
C GLU A 306 -6.96 31.33 -38.17
N GLY A 307 -6.97 30.01 -38.02
CA GLY A 307 -6.20 29.08 -38.83
C GLY A 307 -4.68 29.15 -38.61
N LEU A 308 -4.23 29.61 -37.46
CA LEU A 308 -2.82 29.73 -37.13
C LEU A 308 -2.24 28.42 -36.58
N THR A 309 -0.91 28.33 -36.56
CA THR A 309 -0.18 27.15 -36.08
C THR A 309 -0.55 26.72 -34.66
N THR A 310 -0.59 25.41 -34.48
CA THR A 310 -0.82 24.75 -33.18
C THR A 310 0.47 24.68 -32.36
N PRO A 311 0.39 24.54 -31.02
CA PRO A 311 1.58 24.35 -30.17
C PRO A 311 2.47 23.20 -30.64
N LYS A 312 1.88 22.07 -31.11
CA LYS A 312 2.65 20.92 -31.61
C LYS A 312 3.44 21.24 -32.87
N GLN A 313 2.87 22.02 -33.80
CA GLN A 313 3.55 22.47 -35.01
C GLN A 313 4.67 23.45 -34.65
N ILE A 314 4.40 24.43 -33.80
CA ILE A 314 5.40 25.39 -33.29
C ILE A 314 6.59 24.64 -32.72
N ARG A 315 6.37 23.77 -31.74
CA ARG A 315 7.45 23.00 -31.12
C ARG A 315 8.26 22.20 -32.13
N MET A 316 7.58 21.50 -33.03
CA MET A 316 8.22 20.63 -34.01
C MET A 316 9.12 21.41 -34.99
N LEU A 317 8.67 22.54 -35.45
CA LEU A 317 9.42 23.37 -36.41
C LEU A 317 10.49 24.18 -35.73
N GLU A 318 10.21 24.83 -34.61
CA GLU A 318 11.21 25.62 -33.87
C GLU A 318 12.35 24.74 -33.32
N SER A 319 12.07 23.49 -32.91
CA SER A 319 13.13 22.54 -32.54
C SER A 319 14.09 22.20 -33.69
N ARG A 320 13.73 22.50 -34.93
CA ARG A 320 14.55 22.38 -36.12
C ARG A 320 15.20 23.70 -36.61
N GLY A 321 15.03 24.76 -35.81
CA GLY A 321 15.63 26.08 -36.06
C GLY A 321 14.78 27.04 -36.89
N PHE A 322 13.51 26.65 -37.23
CA PHE A 322 12.60 27.61 -37.86
C PHE A 322 12.22 28.70 -36.86
N GLN A 323 12.05 29.92 -37.35
CA GLN A 323 11.78 31.08 -36.52
C GLN A 323 10.36 31.60 -36.74
N HIS A 324 9.78 32.25 -35.73
CA HIS A 324 8.47 32.90 -35.80
C HIS A 324 7.31 32.00 -36.22
N VAL A 325 7.44 30.70 -36.01
CA VAL A 325 6.43 29.69 -36.42
C VAL A 325 5.05 30.00 -35.85
N GLY A 326 5.00 30.67 -34.69
CA GLY A 326 3.76 31.13 -34.09
C GLY A 326 2.92 32.09 -34.98
N LYS A 327 3.48 32.70 -35.99
CA LYS A 327 2.76 33.59 -36.90
C LYS A 327 2.23 32.90 -38.17
N TRP A 328 2.67 31.69 -38.44
CA TRP A 328 2.37 31.01 -39.69
C TRP A 328 0.93 30.43 -39.71
N GLN A 329 0.43 30.26 -40.94
CA GLN A 329 -0.83 29.54 -41.14
C GLN A 329 -0.66 28.05 -40.89
N PHE A 330 -1.71 27.42 -40.37
CA PHE A 330 -1.76 25.97 -40.04
C PHE A 330 -1.39 25.09 -41.26
N ASP A 331 -1.96 25.41 -42.41
CA ASP A 331 -1.78 24.60 -43.63
C ASP A 331 -0.35 24.67 -44.16
N GLU A 332 0.30 25.84 -44.08
CA GLU A 332 1.69 26.01 -44.51
C GLU A 332 2.66 25.25 -43.59
N ALA A 333 2.44 25.33 -42.28
CA ALA A 333 3.20 24.55 -41.34
C ALA A 333 2.99 23.04 -41.56
N SER A 334 1.76 22.60 -41.83
CA SER A 334 1.44 21.21 -42.13
C SER A 334 2.11 20.73 -43.41
N ALA A 335 2.11 21.54 -44.48
CA ALA A 335 2.78 21.21 -45.73
C ALA A 335 4.30 21.06 -45.54
N LEU A 336 4.92 21.98 -44.80
CA LEU A 336 6.35 21.89 -44.47
C LEU A 336 6.69 20.65 -43.63
N ILE A 337 5.87 20.36 -42.62
CA ILE A 337 6.01 19.17 -41.78
C ILE A 337 5.93 17.90 -42.65
N SER A 338 4.99 17.83 -43.56
CA SER A 338 4.83 16.70 -44.50
C SER A 338 6.08 16.53 -45.37
N ARG A 339 6.67 17.62 -45.86
CA ARG A 339 7.94 17.59 -46.63
C ARG A 339 9.11 17.10 -45.80
N ILE A 340 9.21 17.53 -44.52
CA ILE A 340 10.23 17.06 -43.61
C ILE A 340 10.03 15.56 -43.31
N ALA A 341 8.80 15.11 -43.10
CA ALA A 341 8.48 13.70 -42.89
C ALA A 341 8.86 12.82 -44.08
N ALA A 342 8.51 13.26 -45.31
CA ALA A 342 8.88 12.58 -46.55
C ALA A 342 10.41 12.52 -46.75
N ASN A 343 11.17 13.45 -46.17
CA ASN A 343 12.65 13.46 -46.18
C ASN A 343 13.28 12.71 -44.97
N GLY A 344 12.57 11.74 -44.42
CA GLY A 344 13.05 10.95 -43.26
C GLY A 344 13.23 11.76 -41.98
N TRP A 345 12.35 12.72 -41.73
CA TRP A 345 12.38 13.62 -40.59
C TRP A 345 13.60 14.55 -40.51
N ARG A 346 14.31 14.72 -41.65
CA ARG A 346 15.41 15.68 -41.79
C ARG A 346 14.94 16.88 -42.60
N THR A 347 15.40 18.07 -42.21
CA THR A 347 15.11 19.27 -42.98
C THR A 347 15.71 19.12 -44.38
N PRO A 348 14.94 19.32 -45.48
CA PRO A 348 15.46 19.25 -46.85
C PRO A 348 16.62 20.22 -47.07
N LYS A 349 17.66 19.78 -47.79
CA LYS A 349 18.90 20.58 -48.01
C LYS A 349 18.66 21.94 -48.68
N ASN A 350 17.57 22.07 -49.42
CA ASN A 350 17.18 23.31 -50.10
C ASN A 350 16.37 24.27 -49.22
N ILE A 351 16.19 23.96 -47.94
CA ILE A 351 15.47 24.82 -46.97
C ILE A 351 16.43 25.20 -45.85
N ASN A 352 16.65 26.50 -45.71
CA ASN A 352 17.36 27.04 -44.52
C ASN A 352 16.33 27.44 -43.46
N PRO A 353 16.29 26.76 -42.32
CA PRO A 353 15.28 27.03 -41.27
C PRO A 353 15.31 28.51 -40.77
N LYS A 354 16.49 29.10 -40.69
CA LYS A 354 16.67 30.47 -40.14
C LYS A 354 16.12 31.56 -41.05
N THR A 355 16.07 31.31 -42.36
CA THR A 355 15.63 32.29 -43.37
C THR A 355 14.37 31.90 -44.09
N TYR A 356 13.75 30.77 -43.69
CA TYR A 356 12.52 30.30 -44.31
C TYR A 356 11.34 31.19 -43.94
N VAL A 357 10.65 31.72 -44.95
CA VAL A 357 9.43 32.50 -44.82
C VAL A 357 8.32 31.76 -45.55
N PRO A 358 7.13 31.50 -44.92
CA PRO A 358 5.97 30.92 -45.61
C PRO A 358 5.46 31.84 -46.73
N GLN A 359 4.78 31.24 -47.72
CA GLN A 359 4.28 31.97 -48.89
C GLN A 359 3.22 33.04 -48.56
N SER A 360 2.44 32.85 -47.50
CA SER A 360 1.44 33.83 -47.04
C SER A 360 2.06 35.12 -46.53
N GLU A 361 3.25 35.06 -45.91
CA GLU A 361 3.94 36.27 -45.44
C GLU A 361 4.62 37.04 -46.56
N VAL A 362 5.01 36.37 -47.65
CA VAL A 362 5.62 37.02 -48.82
C VAL A 362 4.62 37.94 -49.54
N ASN A 363 3.32 37.57 -49.55
CA ASN A 363 2.27 38.38 -50.18
C ASN A 363 1.83 39.60 -49.37
N THR A 364 2.14 39.70 -48.09
CA THR A 364 1.81 40.83 -47.23
C THR A 364 2.87 41.95 -47.25
N VAL A 365 4.12 41.64 -47.61
CA VAL A 365 5.23 42.61 -47.70
C VAL A 365 5.26 43.33 -49.03
N GLY A 366 4.51 42.88 -50.02
CA GLY A 366 4.42 43.48 -51.38
C GLY A 366 3.30 44.50 -51.55
N LEU A 367 2.59 44.91 -50.50
CA LEU A 367 1.44 45.84 -50.51
C LEU A 367 1.58 47.01 -49.55
N THR A 368 2.83 47.41 -49.22
CA THR A 368 3.09 48.68 -48.54
C THR A 368 3.93 49.61 -49.36
#